data_d2495bdad1724be769c1077a874c94dc
#
_entry.id   d2495bdad1724be769c1077a874c94dc
#
_cell.length_a   1.000
_cell.length_b   1.000
_cell.length_c   1.000
_cell.angle_alpha   90.00
_cell.angle_beta   90.00
_cell.angle_gamma   90.00
#
_symmetry.space_group_name_H-M   'P 1'
#
loop_
_entity.id
_entity.type
_entity.pdbx_description
1 polymer ?
#
loop_
_entity_poly.entity_id
_entity_poly.type
_entity_poly.pdbx_seq_one_letter_code
_entity_poly.pdbx_strand_id
1 'polypeptide(L)'
;MRRLLLPLLLVSALPLLASCTALQEIANLRNVDFAIDGVTQTNLAGVDVQDVRGYDDLGPLEVARVGATLATGRMPLSFTLNLGATNPETNSVNARLVQLDWTLLLDNTETISGIFNDERVIPPGSDVLIPISMELDLIDFFGSNLPDIVNLVGAITGQGSSEIALRARPTVTTPIGPITYPSQITIVSQQIGE
;
A
#
# COMPACT_ATOMS: atom_id res chain seq x y z
N MET A 1 -9.17 61.34 11.86
CA MET A 1 -8.85 60.37 10.79
C MET A 1 -7.96 59.20 11.26
N ARG A 2 -7.97 58.81 12.54
CA ARG A 2 -7.01 57.83 13.10
C ARG A 2 -7.64 56.53 13.61
N ARG A 3 -8.96 56.33 13.46
CA ARG A 3 -9.72 55.20 14.01
C ARG A 3 -10.23 54.19 12.97
N LEU A 4 -9.99 54.42 11.66
CA LEU A 4 -10.45 53.54 10.56
C LEU A 4 -9.39 52.55 10.05
N LEU A 5 -8.12 52.66 10.46
CA LEU A 5 -7.03 51.79 10.01
C LEU A 5 -6.85 50.53 10.85
N LEU A 6 -7.41 50.45 12.07
CA LEU A 6 -7.24 49.32 12.97
C LEU A 6 -8.00 48.05 12.55
N PRO A 7 -9.27 48.12 12.03
CA PRO A 7 -9.98 46.92 11.60
C PRO A 7 -9.43 46.31 10.29
N LEU A 8 -8.75 47.09 9.44
CA LEU A 8 -8.21 46.61 8.18
C LEU A 8 -6.97 45.69 8.37
N LEU A 9 -6.20 45.93 9.45
CA LEU A 9 -5.02 45.11 9.80
C LEU A 9 -5.40 43.76 10.41
N LEU A 10 -6.57 43.64 11.03
CA LEU A 10 -7.02 42.39 11.66
C LEU A 10 -7.56 41.40 10.64
N VAL A 11 -8.11 41.86 9.51
CA VAL A 11 -8.65 40.99 8.44
C VAL A 11 -7.55 40.37 7.58
N SER A 12 -6.36 40.98 7.49
CA SER A 12 -5.25 40.45 6.69
C SER A 12 -4.43 39.34 7.37
N ALA A 13 -4.62 39.14 8.70
CA ALA A 13 -3.88 38.13 9.45
C ALA A 13 -4.54 36.74 9.45
N LEU A 14 -5.83 36.62 9.07
CA LEU A 14 -6.53 35.32 9.04
C LEU A 14 -5.98 34.27 8.06
N PRO A 15 -5.54 34.61 6.84
CA PRO A 15 -5.06 33.59 5.90
C PRO A 15 -3.69 32.99 6.26
N LEU A 16 -2.92 33.59 7.15
CA LEU A 16 -1.61 33.09 7.54
C LEU A 16 -1.67 31.90 8.52
N LEU A 17 -2.78 31.73 9.23
CA LEU A 17 -2.95 30.62 10.19
C LEU A 17 -3.34 29.32 9.50
N ALA A 18 -4.03 29.37 8.35
CA ALA A 18 -4.46 28.19 7.61
C ALA A 18 -3.31 27.49 6.87
N SER A 19 -2.23 28.21 6.54
CA SER A 19 -1.08 27.62 5.85
C SER A 19 -0.15 26.80 6.78
N CYS A 20 -0.16 27.08 8.09
CA CYS A 20 0.68 26.34 9.03
C CYS A 20 0.17 24.92 9.28
N THR A 21 -1.15 24.71 9.32
CA THR A 21 -1.74 23.37 9.55
C THR A 21 -1.50 22.43 8.37
N ALA A 22 -1.56 22.93 7.14
CA ALA A 22 -1.30 22.17 5.93
C ALA A 22 0.14 21.64 5.85
N LEU A 23 1.10 22.49 6.19
CA LEU A 23 2.51 22.09 6.24
C LEU A 23 2.77 21.06 7.36
N GLN A 24 2.06 21.15 8.47
CA GLN A 24 2.14 20.21 9.56
C GLN A 24 1.55 18.83 9.19
N GLU A 25 0.43 18.79 8.46
CA GLU A 25 -0.15 17.52 7.98
C GLU A 25 0.79 16.78 7.04
N ILE A 26 1.48 17.50 6.13
CA ILE A 26 2.50 16.91 5.25
C ILE A 26 3.71 16.42 6.07
N ALA A 27 4.19 17.23 7.01
CA ALA A 27 5.31 16.87 7.87
C ALA A 27 4.98 15.64 8.74
N ASN A 28 3.73 15.54 9.20
CA ASN A 28 3.28 14.45 10.06
C ASN A 28 3.12 13.13 9.29
N LEU A 29 2.75 13.15 8.01
CA LEU A 29 2.73 11.91 7.22
C LEU A 29 4.14 11.29 7.09
N ARG A 30 5.20 12.09 7.15
CA ARG A 30 6.59 11.60 7.18
C ARG A 30 6.94 10.84 8.45
N ASN A 31 6.21 11.08 9.52
CA ASN A 31 6.39 10.44 10.82
C ASN A 31 5.42 9.26 11.00
N VAL A 32 4.58 8.96 10.02
CA VAL A 32 3.76 7.75 10.05
C VAL A 32 4.64 6.56 9.75
N ASP A 33 4.61 5.58 10.62
CA ASP A 33 5.29 4.31 10.44
C ASP A 33 4.41 3.37 9.64
N PHE A 34 5.00 2.70 8.63
CA PHE A 34 4.31 1.74 7.80
C PHE A 34 4.90 0.34 8.00
N ALA A 35 4.03 -0.66 8.06
CA ALA A 35 4.41 -2.07 8.11
C ALA A 35 3.45 -2.91 7.27
N ILE A 36 3.92 -4.03 6.73
CA ILE A 36 3.03 -5.04 6.14
C ILE A 36 2.41 -5.83 7.31
N ASP A 37 1.09 -5.69 7.48
CA ASP A 37 0.33 -6.43 8.50
C ASP A 37 0.01 -7.86 8.05
N GLY A 38 -0.03 -8.08 6.74
CA GLY A 38 -0.23 -9.39 6.14
C GLY A 38 -0.79 -9.34 4.74
N VAL A 39 -1.00 -10.53 4.19
CA VAL A 39 -1.63 -10.75 2.89
C VAL A 39 -2.90 -11.56 3.09
N THR A 40 -3.99 -11.12 2.46
CA THR A 40 -5.31 -11.75 2.56
C THR A 40 -5.97 -11.88 1.19
N GLN A 41 -7.03 -12.69 1.11
CA GLN A 41 -7.81 -12.90 -0.11
C GLN A 41 -6.95 -13.38 -1.29
N THR A 42 -6.03 -14.30 -1.02
CA THR A 42 -5.08 -14.80 -2.01
C THR A 42 -5.75 -15.82 -2.93
N ASN A 43 -5.78 -15.51 -4.23
CA ASN A 43 -6.35 -16.37 -5.27
C ASN A 43 -5.33 -16.62 -6.38
N LEU A 44 -5.11 -17.87 -6.71
CA LEU A 44 -4.27 -18.31 -7.83
C LEU A 44 -5.15 -18.91 -8.93
N ALA A 45 -5.17 -18.30 -10.10
CA ALA A 45 -5.98 -18.76 -11.23
C ALA A 45 -7.47 -18.96 -10.88
N GLY A 46 -8.02 -18.13 -9.96
CA GLY A 46 -9.40 -18.20 -9.48
C GLY A 46 -9.66 -19.29 -8.43
N VAL A 47 -8.60 -19.87 -7.87
CA VAL A 47 -8.65 -20.78 -6.73
C VAL A 47 -8.21 -20.01 -5.48
N ASP A 48 -9.01 -20.06 -4.42
CA ASP A 48 -8.62 -19.51 -3.12
C ASP A 48 -7.49 -20.38 -2.53
N VAL A 49 -6.34 -19.76 -2.29
CA VAL A 49 -5.14 -20.43 -1.76
C VAL A 49 -4.70 -19.84 -0.42
N GLN A 50 -5.56 -19.05 0.23
CA GLN A 50 -5.23 -18.37 1.50
C GLN A 50 -4.79 -19.35 2.59
N ASP A 51 -5.45 -20.49 2.71
CA ASP A 51 -5.19 -21.51 3.72
C ASP A 51 -4.48 -22.76 3.17
N VAL A 52 -4.09 -22.75 1.88
CA VAL A 52 -3.39 -23.86 1.22
C VAL A 52 -1.94 -23.90 1.68
N ARG A 53 -1.55 -25.01 2.31
CA ARG A 53 -0.20 -25.24 2.82
C ARG A 53 0.61 -26.21 1.96
N GLY A 54 -0.05 -26.90 1.04
CA GLY A 54 0.61 -27.84 0.15
C GLY A 54 -0.32 -28.34 -0.94
N TYR A 55 0.25 -29.08 -1.89
CA TYR A 55 -0.50 -29.63 -3.02
C TYR A 55 -1.67 -30.54 -2.58
N ASP A 56 -1.50 -31.25 -1.46
CA ASP A 56 -2.50 -32.19 -0.94
C ASP A 56 -3.76 -31.50 -0.37
N ASP A 57 -3.67 -30.18 -0.11
CA ASP A 57 -4.81 -29.37 0.33
C ASP A 57 -5.73 -28.98 -0.83
N LEU A 58 -5.25 -29.11 -2.07
CA LEU A 58 -6.02 -28.76 -3.27
C LEU A 58 -6.87 -29.95 -3.72
N GLY A 59 -8.15 -29.68 -3.93
CA GLY A 59 -9.05 -30.66 -4.53
C GLY A 59 -8.79 -30.88 -6.04
N PRO A 60 -9.21 -32.03 -6.59
CA PRO A 60 -8.99 -32.34 -8.01
C PRO A 60 -9.54 -31.27 -8.97
N LEU A 61 -10.64 -30.62 -8.60
CA LEU A 61 -11.26 -29.55 -9.41
C LEU A 61 -10.40 -28.29 -9.40
N GLU A 62 -9.80 -27.95 -8.28
CA GLU A 62 -8.91 -26.78 -8.11
C GLU A 62 -7.63 -26.99 -8.90
N VAL A 63 -7.00 -28.16 -8.79
CA VAL A 63 -5.85 -28.55 -9.60
C VAL A 63 -6.16 -28.48 -11.09
N ALA A 64 -7.32 -29.01 -11.52
CA ALA A 64 -7.73 -28.95 -12.92
C ALA A 64 -7.93 -27.50 -13.40
N ARG A 65 -8.47 -26.60 -12.55
CA ARG A 65 -8.66 -25.19 -12.86
C ARG A 65 -7.33 -24.46 -13.04
N VAL A 66 -6.40 -24.63 -12.10
CA VAL A 66 -5.06 -24.06 -12.20
C VAL A 66 -4.35 -24.58 -13.46
N GLY A 67 -4.39 -25.88 -13.72
CA GLY A 67 -3.80 -26.51 -14.92
C GLY A 67 -4.41 -26.00 -16.22
N ALA A 68 -5.73 -25.83 -16.27
CA ALA A 68 -6.42 -25.29 -17.45
C ALA A 68 -6.02 -23.82 -17.71
N THR A 69 -5.88 -23.01 -16.66
CA THR A 69 -5.44 -21.62 -16.78
C THR A 69 -3.99 -21.56 -17.26
N LEU A 70 -3.09 -22.37 -16.67
CA LEU A 70 -1.69 -22.47 -17.10
C LEU A 70 -1.58 -22.88 -18.58
N ALA A 71 -2.42 -23.79 -19.06
CA ALA A 71 -2.45 -24.20 -20.47
C ALA A 71 -2.79 -23.06 -21.45
N THR A 72 -3.38 -21.95 -20.97
CA THR A 72 -3.59 -20.72 -21.76
C THR A 72 -2.35 -19.79 -21.76
N GLY A 73 -1.28 -20.16 -21.09
CA GLY A 73 -0.08 -19.33 -20.93
C GLY A 73 -0.24 -18.20 -19.90
N ARG A 74 -1.19 -18.34 -18.98
CA ARG A 74 -1.45 -17.36 -17.92
C ARG A 74 -1.48 -18.02 -16.55
N MET A 75 -1.09 -17.24 -15.53
CA MET A 75 -1.17 -17.65 -14.12
C MET A 75 -1.47 -16.43 -13.25
N PRO A 76 -2.71 -15.91 -13.28
CA PRO A 76 -3.07 -14.74 -12.51
C PRO A 76 -3.06 -15.07 -11.01
N LEU A 77 -2.35 -14.25 -10.25
CA LEU A 77 -2.33 -14.23 -8.80
C LEU A 77 -2.95 -12.90 -8.34
N SER A 78 -4.01 -12.95 -7.54
CA SER A 78 -4.58 -11.78 -6.91
C SER A 78 -4.55 -11.92 -5.39
N PHE A 79 -4.32 -10.82 -4.70
CA PHE A 79 -4.30 -10.76 -3.24
C PHE A 79 -4.53 -9.33 -2.75
N THR A 80 -4.83 -9.19 -1.46
CA THR A 80 -4.87 -7.91 -0.77
C THR A 80 -3.70 -7.79 0.18
N LEU A 81 -2.81 -6.84 -0.09
CA LEU A 81 -1.74 -6.45 0.83
C LEU A 81 -2.32 -5.49 1.86
N ASN A 82 -2.30 -5.87 3.13
CA ASN A 82 -2.73 -5.03 4.24
C ASN A 82 -1.53 -4.21 4.73
N LEU A 83 -1.54 -2.92 4.42
CA LEU A 83 -0.54 -1.97 4.88
C LEU A 83 -1.02 -1.34 6.19
N GLY A 84 -0.36 -1.63 7.29
CA GLY A 84 -0.56 -0.96 8.56
C GLY A 84 0.09 0.42 8.53
N ALA A 85 -0.60 1.44 9.03
CA ALA A 85 -0.11 2.80 9.16
C ALA A 85 -0.33 3.29 10.58
N THR A 86 0.76 3.52 11.31
CA THR A 86 0.76 3.99 12.70
C THR A 86 1.15 5.46 12.76
N ASN A 87 0.25 6.30 13.24
CA ASN A 87 0.54 7.71 13.50
C ASN A 87 0.97 7.87 14.97
N PRO A 88 2.24 8.21 15.27
CA PRO A 88 2.71 8.27 16.65
C PRO A 88 1.98 9.34 17.47
N GLU A 89 1.83 9.13 18.78
CA GLU A 89 1.19 10.08 19.70
C GLU A 89 1.89 11.45 19.72
N THR A 90 3.17 11.48 19.36
CA THR A 90 3.96 12.72 19.26
C THR A 90 3.53 13.63 18.11
N ASN A 91 2.81 13.10 17.12
CA ASN A 91 2.17 13.92 16.09
C ASN A 91 1.00 14.68 16.71
N SER A 92 0.93 15.98 16.45
CA SER A 92 -0.10 16.86 17.04
C SER A 92 -1.39 16.92 16.23
N VAL A 93 -1.40 16.37 15.02
CA VAL A 93 -2.54 16.40 14.08
C VAL A 93 -2.68 15.08 13.35
N ASN A 94 -3.86 14.87 12.74
CA ASN A 94 -4.10 13.71 11.89
C ASN A 94 -3.13 13.69 10.69
N ALA A 95 -2.68 12.50 10.31
CA ALA A 95 -2.14 12.29 8.97
C ALA A 95 -3.29 11.94 8.02
N ARG A 96 -3.32 12.52 6.83
CA ARG A 96 -4.40 12.34 5.86
C ARG A 96 -3.83 11.93 4.51
N LEU A 97 -4.05 10.69 4.14
CA LEU A 97 -3.71 10.13 2.83
C LEU A 97 -4.96 10.16 1.95
N VAL A 98 -4.88 10.70 0.74
CA VAL A 98 -5.99 10.72 -0.22
C VAL A 98 -5.71 9.88 -1.46
N GLN A 99 -4.43 9.71 -1.79
CA GLN A 99 -3.99 8.86 -2.89
C GLN A 99 -2.61 8.29 -2.59
N LEU A 100 -2.37 7.08 -3.03
CA LEU A 100 -1.07 6.42 -2.96
C LEU A 100 -0.76 5.78 -4.32
N ASP A 101 0.15 6.39 -5.09
CA ASP A 101 0.73 5.71 -6.25
C ASP A 101 1.76 4.73 -5.72
N TRP A 102 1.59 3.45 -5.98
CA TRP A 102 2.45 2.41 -5.40
C TRP A 102 3.10 1.52 -6.46
N THR A 103 4.24 0.97 -6.12
CA THR A 103 4.97 -0.05 -6.87
C THR A 103 5.39 -1.15 -5.91
N LEU A 104 4.98 -2.39 -6.22
CA LEU A 104 5.39 -3.58 -5.49
C LEU A 104 6.74 -4.06 -6.03
N LEU A 105 7.64 -4.41 -5.12
CA LEU A 105 8.88 -5.09 -5.45
C LEU A 105 8.87 -6.47 -4.79
N LEU A 106 9.32 -7.46 -5.55
CA LEU A 106 9.58 -8.82 -5.08
C LEU A 106 11.06 -9.10 -5.27
N ASP A 107 11.75 -9.46 -4.19
CA ASP A 107 13.20 -9.69 -4.17
C ASP A 107 13.96 -8.56 -4.88
N ASN A 108 13.61 -7.31 -4.51
CA ASN A 108 14.15 -6.06 -5.05
C ASN A 108 13.89 -5.81 -6.56
N THR A 109 13.01 -6.57 -7.19
CA THR A 109 12.60 -6.40 -8.59
C THR A 109 11.19 -5.78 -8.65
N GLU A 110 11.04 -4.67 -9.41
CA GLU A 110 9.72 -4.05 -9.61
C GLU A 110 8.81 -4.99 -10.40
N THR A 111 7.60 -5.26 -9.88
CA THR A 111 6.63 -6.19 -10.46
C THR A 111 5.44 -5.48 -11.06
N ILE A 112 4.58 -4.96 -10.19
CA ILE A 112 3.34 -4.29 -10.56
C ILE A 112 3.26 -2.94 -9.88
N SER A 113 2.51 -2.04 -10.49
CA SER A 113 2.21 -0.73 -9.94
C SER A 113 0.71 -0.45 -10.01
N GLY A 114 0.24 0.42 -9.15
CA GLY A 114 -1.15 0.80 -9.13
C GLY A 114 -1.37 2.09 -8.35
N ILE A 115 -2.64 2.43 -8.19
CA ILE A 115 -3.08 3.62 -7.48
C ILE A 115 -4.15 3.20 -6.47
N PHE A 116 -3.94 3.57 -5.21
CA PHE A 116 -4.94 3.52 -4.17
C PHE A 116 -5.55 4.92 -4.04
N ASN A 117 -6.86 5.06 -4.25
CA ASN A 117 -7.59 6.33 -4.30
C ASN A 117 -8.67 6.43 -3.20
N ASP A 118 -8.40 5.87 -2.03
CA ASP A 118 -9.36 5.89 -0.94
C ASP A 118 -8.80 6.73 0.22
N GLU A 119 -9.58 7.71 0.69
CA GLU A 119 -9.11 8.59 1.75
C GLU A 119 -8.95 7.82 3.06
N ARG A 120 -7.79 7.97 3.69
CA ARG A 120 -7.50 7.44 5.03
C ARG A 120 -7.04 8.55 5.94
N VAL A 121 -7.73 8.68 7.06
CA VAL A 121 -7.35 9.59 8.16
C VAL A 121 -6.75 8.73 9.26
N ILE A 122 -5.54 9.07 9.67
CA ILE A 122 -4.77 8.36 10.69
C ILE A 122 -4.60 9.32 11.87
N PRO A 123 -5.44 9.23 12.91
CA PRO A 123 -5.35 10.10 14.09
C PRO A 123 -4.04 9.84 14.88
N PRO A 124 -3.53 10.83 15.64
CA PRO A 124 -2.41 10.61 16.54
C PRO A 124 -2.65 9.45 17.50
N GLY A 125 -1.64 8.61 17.72
CA GLY A 125 -1.72 7.43 18.57
C GLY A 125 -2.61 6.30 18.04
N SER A 126 -2.92 6.30 16.73
CA SER A 126 -3.80 5.30 16.12
C SER A 126 -3.10 4.50 15.04
N ASP A 127 -3.56 3.25 14.90
CA ASP A 127 -3.21 2.34 13.82
C ASP A 127 -4.39 2.24 12.84
N VAL A 128 -4.12 2.31 11.55
CA VAL A 128 -5.12 2.19 10.48
C VAL A 128 -4.63 1.20 9.44
N LEU A 129 -5.49 0.26 9.01
CA LEU A 129 -5.21 -0.64 7.90
C LEU A 129 -5.60 0.00 6.58
N ILE A 130 -4.71 -0.10 5.60
CA ILE A 130 -4.88 0.32 4.23
C ILE A 130 -4.83 -0.93 3.36
N PRO A 131 -5.97 -1.50 2.94
CA PRO A 131 -6.00 -2.68 2.08
C PRO A 131 -5.71 -2.27 0.63
N ILE A 132 -4.65 -2.81 0.06
CA ILE A 132 -4.25 -2.58 -1.33
C ILE A 132 -4.47 -3.87 -2.11
N SER A 133 -5.49 -3.88 -2.99
CA SER A 133 -5.74 -5.01 -3.88
C SER A 133 -4.72 -5.02 -5.01
N MET A 134 -4.12 -6.17 -5.24
CA MET A 134 -3.06 -6.38 -6.22
C MET A 134 -3.39 -7.58 -7.10
N GLU A 135 -3.02 -7.50 -8.38
CA GLU A 135 -3.11 -8.62 -9.33
C GLU A 135 -1.88 -8.60 -10.23
N LEU A 136 -1.25 -9.75 -10.40
CA LEU A 136 -0.14 -9.96 -11.34
C LEU A 136 -0.29 -11.29 -12.05
N ASP A 137 0.20 -11.36 -13.29
CA ASP A 137 0.33 -12.64 -13.99
C ASP A 137 1.75 -13.20 -13.75
N LEU A 138 1.82 -14.34 -13.06
CA LEU A 138 3.11 -14.94 -12.68
C LEU A 138 3.93 -15.36 -13.89
N ILE A 139 3.27 -15.74 -15.00
CA ILE A 139 3.96 -16.12 -16.24
C ILE A 139 4.57 -14.90 -16.91
N ASP A 140 3.87 -13.78 -16.92
CA ASP A 140 4.41 -12.54 -17.49
C ASP A 140 5.62 -12.03 -16.72
N PHE A 141 5.63 -12.22 -15.39
CA PHE A 141 6.71 -11.75 -14.54
C PHE A 141 7.91 -12.72 -14.45
N PHE A 142 7.63 -14.01 -14.16
CA PHE A 142 8.68 -15.02 -13.97
C PHE A 142 8.98 -15.84 -15.24
N GLY A 143 8.24 -15.64 -16.32
CA GLY A 143 8.27 -16.52 -17.48
C GLY A 143 7.86 -17.92 -17.09
N SER A 144 8.58 -18.93 -17.59
CA SER A 144 8.38 -20.34 -17.23
C SER A 144 9.26 -20.81 -16.06
N ASN A 145 9.79 -19.89 -15.24
CA ASN A 145 10.60 -20.23 -14.08
C ASN A 145 9.72 -20.70 -12.91
N LEU A 146 9.29 -21.96 -12.98
CA LEU A 146 8.41 -22.56 -11.97
C LEU A 146 8.96 -22.50 -10.53
N PRO A 147 10.27 -22.67 -10.27
CA PRO A 147 10.79 -22.49 -8.90
C PRO A 147 10.49 -21.12 -8.29
N ASP A 148 10.65 -20.03 -9.03
CA ASP A 148 10.39 -18.67 -8.51
C ASP A 148 8.89 -18.44 -8.26
N ILE A 149 8.03 -18.99 -9.14
CA ILE A 149 6.57 -18.97 -8.94
C ILE A 149 6.18 -19.72 -7.65
N VAL A 150 6.72 -20.92 -7.46
CA VAL A 150 6.45 -21.74 -6.28
C VAL A 150 6.95 -21.04 -5.02
N ASN A 151 8.13 -20.44 -5.05
CA ASN A 151 8.69 -19.71 -3.91
C ASN A 151 7.82 -18.51 -3.52
N LEU A 152 7.36 -17.71 -4.51
CA LEU A 152 6.48 -16.58 -4.22
C LEU A 152 5.14 -17.02 -3.64
N VAL A 153 4.47 -17.99 -4.26
CA VAL A 153 3.17 -18.48 -3.75
C VAL A 153 3.36 -19.09 -2.36
N GLY A 154 4.44 -19.85 -2.17
CA GLY A 154 4.82 -20.39 -0.86
C GLY A 154 5.02 -19.28 0.18
N ALA A 155 5.76 -18.22 -0.14
CA ALA A 155 5.98 -17.10 0.77
C ALA A 155 4.68 -16.39 1.16
N ILE A 156 3.78 -16.15 0.19
CA ILE A 156 2.46 -15.51 0.43
C ILE A 156 1.56 -16.38 1.31
N THR A 157 1.64 -17.71 1.17
CA THR A 157 0.86 -18.67 1.97
C THR A 157 1.58 -19.14 3.24
N GLY A 158 2.75 -18.57 3.56
CA GLY A 158 3.53 -18.90 4.76
C GLY A 158 4.38 -20.19 4.64
N GLN A 159 4.69 -20.65 3.42
CA GLN A 159 5.46 -21.89 3.15
C GLN A 159 6.85 -21.62 2.53
N GLY A 160 7.23 -20.39 2.38
CA GLY A 160 8.49 -19.99 1.77
C GLY A 160 8.96 -18.67 2.33
N SER A 161 9.97 -18.06 1.72
CA SER A 161 10.50 -16.75 2.15
C SER A 161 10.77 -15.90 0.93
N SER A 162 10.23 -14.67 0.91
CA SER A 162 10.47 -13.68 -0.14
C SER A 162 10.49 -12.29 0.45
N GLU A 163 11.32 -11.40 -0.07
CA GLU A 163 11.33 -9.99 0.32
C GLU A 163 10.24 -9.26 -0.47
N ILE A 164 9.27 -8.71 0.25
CA ILE A 164 8.29 -7.77 -0.31
C ILE A 164 8.65 -6.36 0.12
N ALA A 165 8.81 -5.47 -0.85
CA ALA A 165 8.93 -4.05 -0.60
C ALA A 165 7.85 -3.27 -1.34
N LEU A 166 7.36 -2.20 -0.70
CA LEU A 166 6.40 -1.29 -1.30
C LEU A 166 7.04 0.10 -1.40
N ARG A 167 7.24 0.57 -2.63
CA ARG A 167 7.54 1.97 -2.90
C ARG A 167 6.25 2.70 -3.16
N ALA A 168 6.15 3.94 -2.67
CA ALA A 168 4.96 4.72 -2.90
C ALA A 168 5.25 6.21 -3.00
N ARG A 169 4.33 6.91 -3.68
CA ARG A 169 4.29 8.35 -3.78
C ARG A 169 2.94 8.84 -3.27
N PRO A 170 2.87 9.19 -1.98
CA PRO A 170 1.62 9.65 -1.37
C PRO A 170 1.20 11.03 -1.86
N THR A 171 -0.11 11.23 -1.95
CA THR A 171 -0.76 12.53 -2.11
C THR A 171 -1.58 12.82 -0.87
N VAL A 172 -1.39 14.00 -0.30
CA VAL A 172 -2.08 14.47 0.90
C VAL A 172 -2.94 15.68 0.57
N THR A 173 -4.10 15.79 1.19
CA THR A 173 -4.94 16.99 1.07
C THR A 173 -4.49 18.06 2.04
N THR A 174 -4.38 19.27 1.53
CA THR A 174 -4.05 20.46 2.32
C THR A 174 -5.08 21.57 2.07
N PRO A 175 -5.18 22.60 2.93
CA PRO A 175 -6.07 23.75 2.69
C PRO A 175 -5.82 24.51 1.39
N ILE A 176 -4.63 24.35 0.79
CA ILE A 176 -4.27 24.95 -0.50
C ILE A 176 -4.42 23.98 -1.68
N GLY A 177 -4.92 22.77 -1.43
CA GLY A 177 -5.14 21.71 -2.42
C GLY A 177 -4.28 20.46 -2.17
N PRO A 178 -4.43 19.44 -3.02
CA PRO A 178 -3.64 18.22 -2.90
C PRO A 178 -2.17 18.46 -3.23
N ILE A 179 -1.27 17.86 -2.44
CA ILE A 179 0.18 17.91 -2.66
C ILE A 179 0.68 16.48 -2.78
N THR A 180 1.31 16.16 -3.92
CA THR A 180 1.94 14.87 -4.18
C THR A 180 3.43 14.94 -3.86
N TYR A 181 3.99 13.91 -3.23
CA TYR A 181 5.42 13.79 -2.99
C TYR A 181 6.18 13.81 -4.32
N PRO A 182 7.36 14.45 -4.38
CA PRO A 182 8.09 14.65 -5.64
C PRO A 182 8.65 13.33 -6.22
N SER A 183 8.88 12.32 -5.37
CA SER A 183 9.43 11.03 -5.77
C SER A 183 8.79 9.90 -4.97
N GLN A 184 8.87 8.69 -5.49
CA GLN A 184 8.55 7.49 -4.70
C GLN A 184 9.58 7.30 -3.58
N ILE A 185 9.09 6.85 -2.44
CA ILE A 185 9.88 6.44 -1.28
C ILE A 185 9.56 4.98 -0.96
N THR A 186 10.52 4.22 -0.46
CA THR A 186 10.25 2.90 0.10
C THR A 186 9.55 3.12 1.44
N ILE A 187 8.28 2.74 1.51
CA ILE A 187 7.48 2.90 2.72
C ILE A 187 7.58 1.69 3.62
N VAL A 188 7.84 0.52 3.05
CA VAL A 188 8.08 -0.73 3.79
C VAL A 188 8.92 -1.69 2.96
N SER A 189 9.76 -2.48 3.63
CA SER A 189 10.44 -3.65 3.09
C SER A 189 10.45 -4.70 4.18
N GLN A 190 9.97 -5.89 3.89
CA GLN A 190 9.78 -6.95 4.87
C GLN A 190 9.95 -8.32 4.22
N GLN A 191 10.60 -9.24 4.95
CA GLN A 191 10.61 -10.66 4.62
C GLN A 191 9.26 -11.25 5.02
N ILE A 192 8.62 -12.00 4.13
CA ILE A 192 7.39 -12.73 4.39
C ILE A 192 7.62 -14.24 4.28
N GLY A 193 6.81 -15.03 5.00
CA GLY A 193 6.83 -16.48 4.87
C GLY A 193 7.98 -17.16 5.62
N GLU A 194 8.20 -16.86 6.88
CA GLU A 194 9.05 -17.65 7.79
C GLU A 194 8.25 -18.74 8.51
#